data_214ae0fb2d8f37cf5bc99ffd2e5bc5cf
#
_entry.id   214ae0fb2d8f37cf5bc99ffd2e5bc5cf
#
_cell.length_a   1.000
_cell.length_b   1.000
_cell.length_c   1.000
_cell.angle_alpha   90.00
_cell.angle_beta   90.00
_cell.angle_gamma   90.00
#
_symmetry.space_group_name_H-M   'P 1'
#
loop_
_entity.id
_entity.type
_entity.pdbx_description
1 polymer ?
#
loop_
_entity_poly.entity_id
_entity_poly.type
_entity_poly.pdbx_seq_one_letter_code
_entity_poly.pdbx_strand_id
1 'polypeptide(L)'
;MNVDLVGGYYDAGDNVKFGFPMAFTTTMLSWSVVEFGGLMKGELSNAKEAIRWATDYLLKATAHPDTVYVQVGEANKDHACWERPEDMDTPRSVFKVDKNSPGSDVAAETAAALAAASLVFRRSDPIYSKLLLRRAIRVFEFADKYRGTYSNTLKSFVCPFYCSFSGYQDELLWGAAWLHKATKNPTYLNYIQINGQTLGAGDYDNTFGWDNKHVGARILLSKEFLVQRVQSLHDYKGHADNFVCSLIPGAPFSSAQYTPGGLLFKMSDTNMQYVTSTSFLLLSYAKYLTKAHQNVDCGGTIITPKRLRTIAKKQVDYLLGDNPLKMSYMVGYGPLYPQRIHHRGSSLPSVAAHPAKIQCSAGFNYMKSESPNPNILVGAIVGGPDQHDQFPDERSDYEQSEPSTYINAPLVGALAYLAHSFGQL
;
A
#
# COMPACT_ATOMS: atom_id res chain seq x y z
N MET A 1 25.44 -12.46 10.86
CA MET A 1 24.99 -13.34 9.76
C MET A 1 25.10 -12.55 8.48
N ASN A 2 25.85 -13.03 7.50
CA ASN A 2 25.97 -12.34 6.21
C ASN A 2 24.80 -12.80 5.34
N VAL A 3 23.75 -11.98 5.17
CA VAL A 3 22.58 -12.27 4.33
C VAL A 3 22.50 -11.24 3.22
N ASP A 4 22.26 -11.69 1.98
CA ASP A 4 22.03 -10.78 0.85
C ASP A 4 20.61 -10.21 0.89
N LEU A 5 20.50 -8.94 1.26
CA LEU A 5 19.28 -8.14 1.26
C LEU A 5 19.45 -6.87 0.41
N VAL A 6 20.26 -6.93 -0.64
CA VAL A 6 20.38 -5.87 -1.65
C VAL A 6 19.11 -5.81 -2.48
N GLY A 7 18.62 -4.60 -2.78
CA GLY A 7 17.38 -4.34 -3.51
C GLY A 7 16.23 -3.93 -2.59
N GLY A 8 15.01 -3.99 -3.10
CA GLY A 8 13.82 -3.50 -2.41
C GLY A 8 13.77 -1.97 -2.34
N TYR A 9 12.86 -1.47 -1.54
CA TYR A 9 12.61 -0.04 -1.39
C TYR A 9 12.85 0.43 0.05
N TYR A 10 13.36 1.64 0.20
CA TYR A 10 13.01 2.46 1.35
C TYR A 10 11.56 2.90 1.15
N ASP A 11 10.74 2.89 2.19
CA ASP A 11 9.30 3.09 2.05
C ASP A 11 8.87 4.56 2.05
N ALA A 12 9.64 5.43 2.70
CA ALA A 12 9.34 6.83 2.89
C ALA A 12 10.59 7.70 2.77
N GLY A 13 10.68 8.77 3.57
CA GLY A 13 11.79 9.72 3.56
C GLY A 13 13.06 9.26 4.28
N ASP A 14 13.01 8.13 4.94
CA ASP A 14 14.12 7.54 5.72
C ASP A 14 14.99 6.56 4.91
N ASN A 15 16.01 5.98 5.57
CA ASN A 15 16.94 5.02 4.97
C ASN A 15 16.77 3.60 5.59
N VAL A 16 15.56 3.23 6.00
CA VAL A 16 15.22 1.90 6.52
C VAL A 16 14.38 1.14 5.49
N LYS A 17 14.60 -0.16 5.36
CA LYS A 17 13.71 -1.04 4.61
C LYS A 17 12.75 -1.70 5.59
N PHE A 18 11.50 -1.27 5.59
CA PHE A 18 10.44 -1.90 6.35
C PHE A 18 9.68 -2.89 5.46
N GLY A 19 9.81 -4.18 5.79
CA GLY A 19 9.27 -5.27 4.97
C GLY A 19 7.75 -5.30 4.93
N PHE A 20 7.07 -4.86 5.99
CA PHE A 20 5.61 -4.90 6.07
C PHE A 20 4.95 -3.93 5.09
N PRO A 21 5.20 -2.60 5.14
CA PRO A 21 4.66 -1.69 4.13
C PRO A 21 5.21 -1.94 2.72
N MET A 22 6.45 -2.44 2.58
CA MET A 22 7.00 -2.80 1.26
C MET A 22 6.23 -3.96 0.62
N ALA A 23 5.86 -4.97 1.40
CA ALA A 23 5.05 -6.08 0.91
C ALA A 23 3.67 -5.59 0.47
N PHE A 24 3.00 -4.74 1.26
CA PHE A 24 1.74 -4.12 0.88
C PHE A 24 1.86 -3.29 -0.41
N THR A 25 2.88 -2.44 -0.51
CA THR A 25 3.20 -1.70 -1.73
C THR A 25 3.30 -2.62 -2.95
N THR A 26 4.00 -3.74 -2.79
CA THR A 26 4.18 -4.75 -3.86
C THR A 26 2.86 -5.41 -4.24
N THR A 27 2.02 -5.72 -3.24
CA THR A 27 0.68 -6.27 -3.47
C THR A 27 -0.19 -5.28 -4.25
N MET A 28 -0.18 -4.00 -3.87
CA MET A 28 -0.99 -2.97 -4.52
C MET A 28 -0.53 -2.64 -5.93
N LEU A 29 0.78 -2.55 -6.20
CA LEU A 29 1.30 -2.43 -7.56
C LEU A 29 0.91 -3.65 -8.42
N SER A 30 1.03 -4.84 -7.86
CA SER A 30 0.64 -6.07 -8.55
C SER A 30 -0.86 -6.12 -8.83
N TRP A 31 -1.69 -5.72 -7.87
CA TRP A 31 -3.15 -5.66 -8.07
C TRP A 31 -3.53 -4.62 -9.12
N SER A 32 -2.86 -3.46 -9.12
CA SER A 32 -3.02 -2.41 -10.15
C SER A 32 -2.78 -2.98 -11.55
N VAL A 33 -1.70 -3.74 -11.75
CA VAL A 33 -1.40 -4.39 -13.03
C VAL A 33 -2.40 -5.50 -13.36
N VAL A 34 -2.79 -6.33 -12.39
CA VAL A 34 -3.77 -7.42 -12.58
C VAL A 34 -5.15 -6.88 -13.01
N GLU A 35 -5.57 -5.75 -12.45
CA GLU A 35 -6.88 -5.16 -12.78
C GLU A 35 -6.84 -4.20 -13.98
N PHE A 36 -5.80 -3.39 -14.09
CA PHE A 36 -5.78 -2.26 -15.02
C PHE A 36 -4.55 -2.23 -15.94
N GLY A 37 -3.70 -3.26 -15.93
CA GLY A 37 -2.47 -3.31 -16.75
C GLY A 37 -2.73 -3.15 -18.26
N GLY A 38 -3.87 -3.62 -18.77
CA GLY A 38 -4.26 -3.40 -20.16
C GLY A 38 -4.59 -1.93 -20.50
N LEU A 39 -4.73 -1.06 -19.49
CA LEU A 39 -5.01 0.37 -19.63
C LEU A 39 -3.76 1.24 -19.44
N MET A 40 -2.63 0.66 -19.04
CA MET A 40 -1.38 1.38 -18.73
C MET A 40 -0.59 1.82 -19.97
N LYS A 41 -1.09 1.52 -21.17
CA LYS A 41 -0.42 1.88 -22.44
C LYS A 41 1.07 1.50 -22.42
N GLY A 42 1.98 2.48 -22.63
CA GLY A 42 3.43 2.28 -22.61
C GLY A 42 4.04 2.00 -21.24
N GLU A 43 3.33 2.29 -20.15
CA GLU A 43 3.86 2.23 -18.79
C GLU A 43 3.82 0.84 -18.12
N LEU A 44 3.22 -0.15 -18.77
CA LEU A 44 3.12 -1.51 -18.22
C LEU A 44 4.49 -2.16 -17.96
N SER A 45 5.50 -1.87 -18.79
CA SER A 45 6.87 -2.35 -18.58
C SER A 45 7.47 -1.77 -17.30
N ASN A 46 7.34 -0.47 -17.10
CA ASN A 46 7.84 0.24 -15.92
C ASN A 46 7.17 -0.28 -14.63
N ALA A 47 5.84 -0.49 -14.66
CA ALA A 47 5.13 -1.11 -13.55
C ALA A 47 5.63 -2.53 -13.23
N LYS A 48 5.94 -3.35 -14.25
CA LYS A 48 6.50 -4.68 -14.05
C LYS A 48 7.93 -4.65 -13.51
N GLU A 49 8.75 -3.71 -13.93
CA GLU A 49 10.11 -3.53 -13.41
C GLU A 49 10.09 -3.15 -11.93
N ALA A 50 9.22 -2.22 -11.55
CA ALA A 50 9.03 -1.85 -10.15
C ALA A 50 8.57 -3.04 -9.29
N ILE A 51 7.63 -3.86 -9.77
CA ILE A 51 7.18 -5.06 -9.09
C ILE A 51 8.32 -6.10 -9.00
N ARG A 52 9.10 -6.27 -10.05
CA ARG A 52 10.24 -7.22 -10.05
C ARG A 52 11.30 -6.81 -9.05
N TRP A 53 11.66 -5.54 -9.00
CA TRP A 53 12.62 -5.03 -8.03
C TRP A 53 12.21 -5.34 -6.58
N ALA A 54 10.94 -5.12 -6.25
CA ALA A 54 10.40 -5.47 -4.93
C ALA A 54 10.39 -6.98 -4.69
N THR A 55 9.89 -7.77 -5.66
CA THR A 55 9.76 -9.22 -5.48
C THR A 55 11.10 -9.95 -5.47
N ASP A 56 12.13 -9.47 -6.18
CA ASP A 56 13.48 -10.01 -6.07
C ASP A 56 14.03 -9.84 -4.63
N TYR A 57 13.77 -8.68 -4.01
CA TYR A 57 14.10 -8.48 -2.60
C TYR A 57 13.28 -9.40 -1.67
N LEU A 58 11.96 -9.51 -1.85
CA LEU A 58 11.11 -10.37 -1.02
C LEU A 58 11.51 -11.86 -1.15
N LEU A 59 11.98 -12.30 -2.32
CA LEU A 59 12.54 -13.63 -2.51
C LEU A 59 13.81 -13.85 -1.68
N LYS A 60 14.69 -12.84 -1.57
CA LYS A 60 15.87 -12.86 -0.70
C LYS A 60 15.47 -12.86 0.77
N ALA A 61 14.54 -12.00 1.15
CA ALA A 61 14.03 -11.86 2.52
C ALA A 61 13.34 -13.15 3.04
N THR A 62 12.89 -14.01 2.14
CA THR A 62 12.25 -15.29 2.45
C THR A 62 13.06 -16.50 1.96
N ALA A 63 14.35 -16.37 1.72
CA ALA A 63 15.20 -17.45 1.16
C ALA A 63 15.25 -18.68 2.05
N HIS A 64 15.30 -18.49 3.37
CA HIS A 64 15.40 -19.58 4.35
C HIS A 64 14.02 -20.12 4.75
N PRO A 65 13.87 -21.42 4.97
CA PRO A 65 12.65 -21.98 5.54
C PRO A 65 12.31 -21.35 6.91
N ASP A 66 11.01 -21.17 7.17
CA ASP A 66 10.50 -20.69 8.46
C ASP A 66 11.20 -19.41 8.97
N THR A 67 11.63 -18.55 8.04
CA THR A 67 12.31 -17.28 8.35
C THR A 67 11.93 -16.23 7.35
N VAL A 68 11.54 -15.04 7.84
CA VAL A 68 11.31 -13.84 7.04
C VAL A 68 12.13 -12.70 7.62
N TYR A 69 12.98 -12.09 6.79
CA TYR A 69 13.70 -10.86 7.16
C TYR A 69 12.76 -9.68 6.94
N VAL A 70 12.45 -8.97 8.03
CA VAL A 70 11.35 -7.98 8.06
C VAL A 70 11.82 -6.54 8.06
N GLN A 71 13.08 -6.28 8.41
CA GLN A 71 13.61 -4.91 8.44
C GLN A 71 15.13 -4.91 8.23
N VAL A 72 15.61 -3.90 7.50
CA VAL A 72 17.04 -3.59 7.36
C VAL A 72 17.25 -2.11 7.72
N GLY A 73 18.09 -1.90 8.73
CA GLY A 73 18.30 -0.62 9.39
C GLY A 73 17.62 -0.58 10.76
N GLU A 74 18.23 0.16 11.67
CA GLU A 74 17.73 0.37 13.02
C GLU A 74 16.99 1.70 13.05
N ALA A 75 15.66 1.65 13.03
CA ALA A 75 14.81 2.82 12.80
C ALA A 75 15.10 4.00 13.74
N ASN A 76 15.26 3.75 15.05
CA ASN A 76 15.56 4.82 16.00
C ASN A 76 16.92 5.49 15.73
N LYS A 77 17.93 4.75 15.29
CA LYS A 77 19.24 5.32 14.94
C LYS A 77 19.20 6.05 13.60
N ASP A 78 18.44 5.53 12.65
CA ASP A 78 18.21 6.18 11.38
C ASP A 78 17.48 7.54 11.57
N HIS A 79 16.42 7.55 12.39
CA HIS A 79 15.63 8.76 12.64
C HIS A 79 16.36 9.79 13.52
N ALA A 80 17.38 9.39 14.28
CA ALA A 80 18.28 10.30 14.96
C ALA A 80 19.33 10.93 14.03
N CYS A 81 19.26 10.68 12.72
CA CYS A 81 20.20 11.09 11.70
C CYS A 81 19.46 11.66 10.49
N TRP A 82 19.95 12.77 9.93
CA TRP A 82 19.42 13.30 8.67
C TRP A 82 20.54 13.29 7.63
N GLU A 83 20.68 12.17 6.92
CA GLU A 83 21.73 11.98 5.92
C GLU A 83 21.16 11.47 4.60
N ARG A 84 21.79 11.86 3.49
CA ARG A 84 21.41 11.36 2.18
C ARG A 84 21.80 9.88 2.03
N PRO A 85 21.08 9.11 1.20
CA PRO A 85 21.36 7.69 1.01
C PRO A 85 22.81 7.37 0.63
N GLU A 86 23.46 8.26 -0.15
CA GLU A 86 24.85 8.08 -0.61
C GLU A 86 25.89 8.19 0.51
N ASP A 87 25.58 8.90 1.58
CA ASP A 87 26.47 9.09 2.73
C ASP A 87 26.14 8.19 3.91
N MET A 88 25.09 7.38 3.79
CA MET A 88 24.51 6.59 4.86
C MET A 88 25.55 5.69 5.55
N ASP A 89 25.76 5.95 6.84
CA ASP A 89 26.64 5.16 7.71
C ASP A 89 25.96 4.64 8.99
N THR A 90 24.64 4.85 9.11
CA THR A 90 23.85 4.26 10.18
C THR A 90 23.86 2.73 10.13
N PRO A 91 23.76 2.04 11.29
CA PRO A 91 23.84 0.59 11.34
C PRO A 91 22.79 -0.09 10.45
N ARG A 92 23.26 -1.01 9.61
CA ARG A 92 22.40 -1.83 8.74
C ARG A 92 22.03 -3.14 9.43
N SER A 93 21.57 -3.04 10.68
CA SER A 93 21.05 -4.19 11.45
C SER A 93 19.89 -4.85 10.71
N VAL A 94 19.82 -6.20 10.81
CA VAL A 94 18.80 -7.00 10.15
C VAL A 94 17.92 -7.66 11.18
N PHE A 95 16.60 -7.48 11.04
CA PHE A 95 15.60 -8.07 11.92
C PHE A 95 14.78 -9.11 11.17
N LYS A 96 14.38 -10.17 11.87
CA LYS A 96 13.67 -11.30 11.28
C LYS A 96 12.62 -11.84 12.22
N VAL A 97 11.63 -12.51 11.65
CA VAL A 97 10.69 -13.39 12.35
C VAL A 97 11.01 -14.85 11.99
N ASP A 98 10.76 -15.74 12.92
CA ASP A 98 10.94 -17.18 12.75
C ASP A 98 9.95 -17.96 13.66
N LYS A 99 10.06 -19.29 13.71
CA LYS A 99 9.15 -20.14 14.51
C LYS A 99 9.12 -19.81 16.01
N ASN A 100 10.20 -19.23 16.57
CA ASN A 100 10.29 -18.85 17.98
C ASN A 100 9.88 -17.39 18.23
N SER A 101 9.88 -16.60 17.18
CA SER A 101 9.49 -15.16 17.15
C SER A 101 8.58 -14.94 15.97
N PRO A 102 7.30 -15.37 16.06
CA PRO A 102 6.39 -15.35 14.91
C PRO A 102 6.03 -13.93 14.46
N GLY A 103 5.58 -13.83 13.20
CA GLY A 103 5.12 -12.60 12.57
C GLY A 103 4.20 -12.95 11.40
N SER A 104 2.99 -13.43 11.74
CA SER A 104 1.99 -13.84 10.75
C SER A 104 1.51 -12.69 9.89
N ASP A 105 1.46 -11.47 10.46
CA ASP A 105 1.18 -10.21 9.79
C ASP A 105 2.10 -9.99 8.59
N VAL A 106 3.37 -9.72 8.83
CA VAL A 106 4.36 -9.43 7.77
C VAL A 106 4.60 -10.63 6.84
N ALA A 107 4.50 -11.86 7.35
CA ALA A 107 4.69 -13.06 6.55
C ALA A 107 3.51 -13.31 5.60
N ALA A 108 2.25 -13.17 6.08
CA ALA A 108 1.08 -13.36 5.22
C ALA A 108 0.93 -12.23 4.20
N GLU A 109 1.27 -10.96 4.55
CA GLU A 109 1.35 -9.88 3.56
C GLU A 109 2.44 -10.16 2.51
N THR A 110 3.62 -10.66 2.92
CA THR A 110 4.67 -11.06 1.97
C THR A 110 4.19 -12.18 1.04
N ALA A 111 3.43 -13.14 1.57
CA ALA A 111 2.83 -14.18 0.75
C ALA A 111 1.80 -13.63 -0.24
N ALA A 112 0.96 -12.67 0.19
CA ALA A 112 0.01 -11.96 -0.68
C ALA A 112 0.73 -11.23 -1.82
N ALA A 113 1.80 -10.51 -1.52
CA ALA A 113 2.63 -9.79 -2.49
C ALA A 113 3.20 -10.72 -3.57
N LEU A 114 3.83 -11.82 -3.14
CA LEU A 114 4.41 -12.80 -4.05
C LEU A 114 3.34 -13.53 -4.87
N ALA A 115 2.18 -13.84 -4.28
CA ALA A 115 1.05 -14.46 -4.99
C ALA A 115 0.46 -13.49 -6.03
N ALA A 116 0.24 -12.23 -5.68
CA ALA A 116 -0.26 -11.21 -6.58
C ALA A 116 0.71 -10.96 -7.76
N ALA A 117 2.00 -10.81 -7.47
CA ALA A 117 3.04 -10.63 -8.48
C ALA A 117 3.19 -11.85 -9.41
N SER A 118 2.94 -13.08 -8.91
CA SER A 118 2.94 -14.27 -9.77
C SER A 118 1.92 -14.17 -10.91
N LEU A 119 0.78 -13.51 -10.67
CA LEU A 119 -0.23 -13.25 -11.69
C LEU A 119 0.25 -12.25 -12.75
N VAL A 120 1.01 -11.23 -12.34
CA VAL A 120 1.57 -10.22 -13.23
C VAL A 120 2.52 -10.84 -14.24
N PHE A 121 3.39 -11.75 -13.77
CA PHE A 121 4.41 -12.39 -14.61
C PHE A 121 3.96 -13.67 -15.32
N ARG A 122 2.74 -14.14 -15.08
CA ARG A 122 2.25 -15.44 -15.56
C ARG A 122 2.45 -15.66 -17.06
N ARG A 123 2.26 -14.62 -17.87
CA ARG A 123 2.39 -14.68 -19.33
C ARG A 123 3.75 -14.23 -19.83
N SER A 124 4.36 -13.23 -19.20
CA SER A 124 5.61 -12.62 -19.66
C SER A 124 6.86 -13.37 -19.18
N ASP A 125 6.80 -14.01 -18.00
CA ASP A 125 7.89 -14.79 -17.41
C ASP A 125 7.31 -15.93 -16.54
N PRO A 126 6.87 -17.03 -17.18
CA PRO A 126 6.23 -18.16 -16.47
C PRO A 126 7.15 -18.86 -15.47
N ILE A 127 8.46 -18.83 -15.67
CA ILE A 127 9.43 -19.45 -14.75
C ILE A 127 9.47 -18.63 -13.46
N TYR A 128 9.61 -17.33 -13.57
CA TYR A 128 9.60 -16.41 -12.44
C TYR A 128 8.25 -16.43 -11.70
N SER A 129 7.15 -16.41 -12.44
CA SER A 129 5.80 -16.56 -11.87
C SER A 129 5.66 -17.80 -11.00
N LYS A 130 6.16 -18.96 -11.47
CA LYS A 130 6.14 -20.21 -10.68
C LYS A 130 7.04 -20.13 -9.45
N LEU A 131 8.19 -19.46 -9.55
CA LEU A 131 9.09 -19.24 -8.42
C LEU A 131 8.40 -18.41 -7.32
N LEU A 132 7.79 -17.27 -7.70
CA LEU A 132 7.04 -16.40 -6.79
C LEU A 132 5.91 -17.15 -6.10
N LEU A 133 5.12 -17.92 -6.87
CA LEU A 133 3.97 -18.64 -6.33
C LEU A 133 4.38 -19.73 -5.34
N ARG A 134 5.42 -20.52 -5.64
CA ARG A 134 5.95 -21.52 -4.70
C ARG A 134 6.45 -20.86 -3.40
N ARG A 135 7.10 -19.71 -3.51
CA ARG A 135 7.56 -18.97 -2.34
C ARG A 135 6.38 -18.42 -1.53
N ALA A 136 5.35 -17.86 -2.19
CA ALA A 136 4.13 -17.38 -1.54
C ALA A 136 3.46 -18.47 -0.71
N ILE A 137 3.29 -19.67 -1.27
CA ILE A 137 2.70 -20.82 -0.58
C ILE A 137 3.49 -21.15 0.69
N ARG A 138 4.83 -21.29 0.57
CA ARG A 138 5.69 -21.63 1.72
C ARG A 138 5.65 -20.57 2.83
N VAL A 139 5.64 -19.30 2.46
CA VAL A 139 5.62 -18.20 3.43
C VAL A 139 4.25 -18.11 4.12
N PHE A 140 3.17 -18.39 3.40
CA PHE A 140 1.83 -18.46 3.99
C PHE A 140 1.69 -19.65 4.95
N GLU A 141 2.21 -20.82 4.60
CA GLU A 141 2.25 -22.00 5.48
C GLU A 141 3.01 -21.69 6.78
N PHE A 142 4.13 -20.95 6.69
CA PHE A 142 4.84 -20.46 7.87
C PHE A 142 3.97 -19.51 8.71
N ALA A 143 3.35 -18.50 8.09
CA ALA A 143 2.52 -17.51 8.76
C ALA A 143 1.34 -18.15 9.51
N ASP A 144 0.68 -19.12 8.90
CA ASP A 144 -0.49 -19.78 9.48
C ASP A 144 -0.12 -20.82 10.55
N LYS A 145 1.00 -21.52 10.36
CA LYS A 145 1.48 -22.54 11.30
C LYS A 145 2.02 -21.94 12.60
N TYR A 146 2.73 -20.81 12.52
CA TYR A 146 3.36 -20.16 13.67
C TYR A 146 2.74 -18.77 13.87
N ARG A 147 1.50 -18.77 14.38
CA ARG A 147 0.70 -17.55 14.51
C ARG A 147 1.21 -16.63 15.61
N GLY A 148 1.28 -15.34 15.31
CA GLY A 148 1.64 -14.26 16.22
C GLY A 148 1.97 -12.99 15.47
N THR A 149 1.90 -11.86 16.14
CA THR A 149 2.28 -10.56 15.56
C THR A 149 3.77 -10.30 15.75
N TYR A 150 4.43 -9.76 14.70
CA TYR A 150 5.86 -9.44 14.77
C TYR A 150 6.18 -8.33 15.76
N SER A 151 5.20 -7.46 16.06
CA SER A 151 5.32 -6.41 17.05
C SER A 151 5.51 -6.93 18.48
N ASN A 152 5.17 -8.18 18.78
CA ASN A 152 5.38 -8.74 20.12
C ASN A 152 6.86 -8.92 20.47
N THR A 153 7.64 -9.40 19.51
CA THR A 153 9.07 -9.69 19.72
C THR A 153 10.00 -8.60 19.19
N LEU A 154 9.55 -7.85 18.18
CA LEU A 154 10.34 -6.78 17.54
C LEU A 154 9.89 -5.37 17.90
N LYS A 155 9.06 -5.21 18.94
CA LYS A 155 8.45 -3.93 19.33
C LYS A 155 9.45 -2.76 19.36
N SER A 156 10.62 -2.96 19.96
CA SER A 156 11.65 -1.93 20.11
C SER A 156 12.26 -1.46 18.78
N PHE A 157 12.06 -2.20 17.70
CA PHE A 157 12.68 -1.97 16.40
C PHE A 157 11.68 -1.55 15.33
N VAL A 158 10.43 -2.00 15.44
CA VAL A 158 9.37 -1.72 14.44
C VAL A 158 8.38 -0.67 14.92
N CYS A 159 8.22 -0.49 16.23
CA CYS A 159 7.32 0.51 16.81
C CYS A 159 8.10 1.79 17.22
N PRO A 160 7.50 2.97 17.11
CA PRO A 160 6.10 3.24 16.71
C PRO A 160 5.89 3.23 15.19
N PHE A 161 6.93 3.09 14.37
CA PHE A 161 6.92 3.31 12.92
C PHE A 161 5.91 2.43 12.18
N TYR A 162 6.10 1.10 12.26
CA TYR A 162 5.26 0.11 11.60
C TYR A 162 4.85 -1.01 12.56
N CYS A 163 4.23 -0.65 13.70
CA CYS A 163 3.58 -1.63 14.56
C CYS A 163 2.44 -2.33 13.82
N SER A 164 2.24 -3.61 14.08
CA SER A 164 0.99 -4.27 13.74
C SER A 164 -0.06 -3.84 14.77
N PHE A 165 -0.95 -2.93 14.41
CA PHE A 165 -1.99 -2.38 15.28
C PHE A 165 -3.27 -3.20 15.23
N SER A 166 -3.60 -3.78 14.07
CA SER A 166 -4.80 -4.59 13.84
C SER A 166 -4.60 -6.09 14.12
N GLY A 167 -3.37 -6.52 14.42
CA GLY A 167 -3.04 -7.93 14.65
C GLY A 167 -2.51 -8.59 13.39
N TYR A 168 -2.96 -9.83 13.09
CA TYR A 168 -2.49 -10.60 11.94
C TYR A 168 -3.61 -11.37 11.24
N GLN A 169 -4.81 -11.26 11.74
CA GLN A 169 -5.96 -12.02 11.29
C GLN A 169 -6.35 -11.62 9.85
N ASP A 170 -6.34 -10.35 9.59
CA ASP A 170 -6.64 -9.77 8.30
C ASP A 170 -5.58 -10.11 7.24
N GLU A 171 -4.30 -10.19 7.60
CA GLU A 171 -3.25 -10.64 6.68
C GLU A 171 -3.36 -12.13 6.36
N LEU A 172 -3.74 -12.97 7.31
CA LEU A 172 -4.00 -14.40 7.02
C LEU A 172 -5.18 -14.54 6.05
N LEU A 173 -6.26 -13.79 6.24
CA LEU A 173 -7.39 -13.78 5.30
C LEU A 173 -6.96 -13.25 3.92
N TRP A 174 -6.18 -12.17 3.90
CA TRP A 174 -5.66 -11.53 2.70
C TRP A 174 -4.71 -12.43 1.91
N GLY A 175 -3.75 -13.06 2.59
CA GLY A 175 -2.84 -14.03 2.00
C GLY A 175 -3.55 -15.22 1.39
N ALA A 176 -4.54 -15.79 2.10
CA ALA A 176 -5.37 -16.88 1.60
C ALA A 176 -6.18 -16.44 0.37
N ALA A 177 -6.75 -15.23 0.37
CA ALA A 177 -7.50 -14.69 -0.77
C ALA A 177 -6.62 -14.53 -2.03
N TRP A 178 -5.40 -14.01 -1.88
CA TRP A 178 -4.45 -13.92 -3.00
C TRP A 178 -3.96 -15.28 -3.49
N LEU A 179 -3.71 -16.23 -2.59
CA LEU A 179 -3.34 -17.59 -2.96
C LEU A 179 -4.49 -18.31 -3.67
N HIS A 180 -5.74 -18.14 -3.19
CA HIS A 180 -6.91 -18.64 -3.92
C HIS A 180 -6.97 -18.07 -5.34
N LYS A 181 -6.84 -16.75 -5.47
CA LYS A 181 -6.85 -16.08 -6.77
C LYS A 181 -5.72 -16.56 -7.68
N ALA A 182 -4.51 -16.73 -7.15
CA ALA A 182 -3.33 -17.12 -7.92
C ALA A 182 -3.32 -18.59 -8.33
N THR A 183 -3.76 -19.49 -7.45
CA THR A 183 -3.66 -20.95 -7.67
C THR A 183 -4.94 -21.57 -8.21
N LYS A 184 -6.11 -21.02 -7.85
CA LYS A 184 -7.42 -21.64 -8.00
C LYS A 184 -7.53 -22.98 -7.24
N ASN A 185 -6.61 -23.25 -6.30
CA ASN A 185 -6.64 -24.43 -5.48
C ASN A 185 -7.79 -24.32 -4.45
N PRO A 186 -8.68 -25.32 -4.36
CA PRO A 186 -9.79 -25.33 -3.41
C PRO A 186 -9.35 -25.29 -1.95
N THR A 187 -8.12 -25.67 -1.63
CA THR A 187 -7.57 -25.60 -0.27
C THR A 187 -7.68 -24.18 0.31
N TYR A 188 -7.36 -23.15 -0.47
CA TYR A 188 -7.43 -21.77 0.00
C TYR A 188 -8.87 -21.25 0.09
N LEU A 189 -9.77 -21.71 -0.80
CA LEU A 189 -11.19 -21.40 -0.68
C LEU A 189 -11.77 -22.00 0.59
N ASN A 190 -11.47 -23.26 0.87
CA ASN A 190 -11.88 -23.93 2.11
C ASN A 190 -11.30 -23.25 3.34
N TYR A 191 -10.04 -22.81 3.29
CA TYR A 191 -9.41 -22.05 4.37
C TYR A 191 -10.20 -20.77 4.68
N ILE A 192 -10.54 -19.98 3.64
CA ILE A 192 -11.33 -18.76 3.76
C ILE A 192 -12.72 -19.05 4.36
N GLN A 193 -13.38 -20.11 3.92
CA GLN A 193 -14.70 -20.50 4.41
C GLN A 193 -14.69 -20.93 5.88
N ILE A 194 -13.70 -21.73 6.27
CA ILE A 194 -13.60 -22.27 7.64
C ILE A 194 -13.13 -21.19 8.63
N ASN A 195 -12.15 -20.38 8.24
CA ASN A 195 -11.49 -19.44 9.15
C ASN A 195 -11.98 -17.99 9.01
N GLY A 196 -12.71 -17.64 7.94
CA GLY A 196 -13.03 -16.26 7.62
C GLY A 196 -13.66 -15.49 8.78
N GLN A 197 -14.60 -16.08 9.50
CA GLN A 197 -15.25 -15.45 10.65
C GLN A 197 -14.25 -15.19 11.79
N THR A 198 -13.43 -16.17 12.15
CA THR A 198 -12.41 -16.02 13.22
C THR A 198 -11.25 -15.11 12.80
N LEU A 199 -11.08 -14.90 11.51
CA LEU A 199 -10.13 -13.96 10.93
C LEU A 199 -10.74 -12.57 10.65
N GLY A 200 -11.91 -12.26 11.22
CA GLY A 200 -12.50 -10.93 11.16
C GLY A 200 -13.12 -10.54 9.81
N ALA A 201 -13.50 -11.49 8.96
CA ALA A 201 -14.09 -11.18 7.66
C ALA A 201 -15.31 -10.26 7.72
N GLY A 202 -16.11 -10.38 8.79
CA GLY A 202 -17.31 -9.58 9.03
C GLY A 202 -17.11 -8.37 9.96
N ASP A 203 -15.90 -8.11 10.45
CA ASP A 203 -15.62 -7.01 11.36
C ASP A 203 -15.91 -5.65 10.71
N TYR A 204 -16.27 -4.67 11.53
CA TYR A 204 -16.54 -3.33 11.03
C TYR A 204 -15.25 -2.57 10.79
N ASP A 205 -14.72 -2.68 9.57
CA ASP A 205 -13.57 -1.91 9.11
C ASP A 205 -13.96 -1.00 7.96
N ASN A 206 -13.45 0.22 7.99
CA ASN A 206 -13.65 1.22 6.94
C ASN A 206 -12.35 1.84 6.44
N THR A 207 -11.21 1.25 6.79
CA THR A 207 -9.87 1.63 6.33
C THR A 207 -9.22 0.48 5.58
N PHE A 208 -8.32 0.81 4.66
CA PHE A 208 -7.49 -0.15 3.95
C PHE A 208 -6.10 0.45 3.76
N GLY A 209 -5.10 -0.22 4.28
CA GLY A 209 -3.73 0.24 4.26
C GLY A 209 -2.74 -0.88 4.57
N TRP A 210 -1.50 -0.50 4.86
CA TRP A 210 -0.44 -1.47 5.16
C TRP A 210 -0.68 -2.26 6.46
N ASP A 211 -1.46 -1.76 7.41
CA ASP A 211 -1.77 -2.43 8.69
C ASP A 211 -3.11 -3.18 8.66
N ASN A 212 -4.14 -2.72 7.94
CA ASN A 212 -5.45 -3.40 7.89
C ASN A 212 -5.82 -3.81 6.47
N LYS A 213 -6.10 -5.11 6.27
CA LYS A 213 -6.34 -5.73 4.96
C LYS A 213 -7.79 -6.17 4.74
N HIS A 214 -8.65 -6.13 5.77
CA HIS A 214 -10.01 -6.70 5.69
C HIS A 214 -10.80 -6.16 4.49
N VAL A 215 -10.84 -4.85 4.32
CA VAL A 215 -11.61 -4.24 3.21
C VAL A 215 -11.07 -4.68 1.84
N GLY A 216 -9.75 -4.72 1.69
CA GLY A 216 -9.11 -5.24 0.47
C GLY A 216 -9.48 -6.68 0.19
N ALA A 217 -9.45 -7.56 1.20
CA ALA A 217 -9.83 -8.95 1.09
C ALA A 217 -11.30 -9.10 0.67
N ARG A 218 -12.20 -8.30 1.27
CA ARG A 218 -13.64 -8.29 0.93
C ARG A 218 -13.87 -7.92 -0.54
N ILE A 219 -13.24 -6.85 -1.02
CA ILE A 219 -13.33 -6.45 -2.43
C ILE A 219 -12.73 -7.51 -3.35
N LEU A 220 -11.58 -8.09 -2.99
CA LEU A 220 -10.93 -9.13 -3.79
C LEU A 220 -11.80 -10.38 -3.91
N LEU A 221 -12.39 -10.84 -2.80
CA LEU A 221 -13.24 -12.04 -2.75
C LEU A 221 -14.63 -11.80 -3.34
N SER A 222 -15.18 -10.58 -3.23
CA SER A 222 -16.45 -10.24 -3.89
C SER A 222 -16.38 -10.43 -5.42
N LYS A 223 -15.20 -10.28 -6.04
CA LYS A 223 -15.00 -10.60 -7.46
C LYS A 223 -15.25 -12.07 -7.77
N GLU A 224 -14.80 -12.95 -6.91
CA GLU A 224 -14.99 -14.41 -7.10
C GLU A 224 -16.50 -14.77 -7.03
N PHE A 225 -17.27 -14.11 -6.16
CA PHE A 225 -18.73 -14.22 -6.14
C PHE A 225 -19.38 -13.59 -7.38
N LEU A 226 -19.13 -12.31 -7.61
CA LEU A 226 -19.81 -11.51 -8.64
C LEU A 226 -19.51 -11.99 -10.07
N VAL A 227 -18.24 -12.32 -10.34
CA VAL A 227 -17.74 -12.57 -11.69
C VAL A 227 -17.49 -14.04 -11.95
N GLN A 228 -16.96 -14.78 -10.97
CA GLN A 228 -16.65 -16.22 -11.12
C GLN A 228 -17.78 -17.13 -10.61
N ARG A 229 -18.84 -16.56 -10.02
CA ARG A 229 -20.02 -17.27 -9.52
C ARG A 229 -19.74 -18.25 -8.38
N VAL A 230 -18.73 -17.99 -7.54
CA VAL A 230 -18.43 -18.79 -6.35
C VAL A 230 -19.42 -18.44 -5.24
N GLN A 231 -20.51 -19.16 -5.15
CA GLN A 231 -21.66 -18.85 -4.27
C GLN A 231 -21.30 -18.81 -2.79
N SER A 232 -20.36 -19.62 -2.35
CA SER A 232 -19.89 -19.65 -0.95
C SER A 232 -19.18 -18.37 -0.49
N LEU A 233 -18.92 -17.42 -1.39
CA LEU A 233 -18.32 -16.12 -1.09
C LEU A 233 -19.36 -14.97 -1.15
N HIS A 234 -20.66 -15.29 -1.11
CA HIS A 234 -21.76 -14.31 -1.12
C HIS A 234 -21.57 -13.22 -0.05
N ASP A 235 -21.25 -13.61 1.18
CA ASP A 235 -21.14 -12.69 2.32
C ASP A 235 -20.06 -11.62 2.12
N TYR A 236 -18.97 -11.96 1.42
CA TYR A 236 -17.93 -10.99 1.09
C TYR A 236 -18.43 -9.87 0.17
N LYS A 237 -19.44 -10.11 -0.66
CA LYS A 237 -20.12 -9.06 -1.41
C LYS A 237 -20.88 -8.12 -0.46
N GLY A 238 -21.63 -8.69 0.50
CA GLY A 238 -22.31 -7.90 1.54
C GLY A 238 -21.34 -7.03 2.36
N HIS A 239 -20.22 -7.60 2.79
CA HIS A 239 -19.18 -6.85 3.51
C HIS A 239 -18.53 -5.75 2.66
N ALA A 240 -18.32 -5.98 1.35
CA ALA A 240 -17.84 -4.97 0.42
C ALA A 240 -18.88 -3.85 0.22
N ASP A 241 -20.17 -4.19 0.17
CA ASP A 241 -21.25 -3.20 0.10
C ASP A 241 -21.30 -2.33 1.36
N ASN A 242 -21.14 -2.92 2.55
CA ASN A 242 -21.10 -2.18 3.81
C ASN A 242 -19.95 -1.16 3.83
N PHE A 243 -18.77 -1.54 3.34
CA PHE A 243 -17.67 -0.59 3.17
C PHE A 243 -18.05 0.56 2.23
N VAL A 244 -18.63 0.28 1.07
CA VAL A 244 -19.09 1.33 0.15
C VAL A 244 -20.11 2.24 0.83
N CYS A 245 -21.09 1.68 1.52
CA CYS A 245 -22.13 2.45 2.21
C CYS A 245 -21.55 3.35 3.31
N SER A 246 -20.50 2.92 3.99
CA SER A 246 -19.81 3.73 5.00
C SER A 246 -19.21 5.02 4.44
N LEU A 247 -18.92 5.04 3.12
CA LEU A 247 -18.32 6.19 2.42
C LEU A 247 -19.37 7.17 1.85
N ILE A 248 -20.67 6.84 1.89
CA ILE A 248 -21.71 7.65 1.23
C ILE A 248 -22.33 8.60 2.26
N PRO A 249 -22.09 9.92 2.15
CA PRO A 249 -22.72 10.89 3.04
C PRO A 249 -24.24 10.79 2.98
N GLY A 250 -24.88 10.74 4.16
CA GLY A 250 -26.34 10.65 4.29
C GLY A 250 -26.93 9.24 4.14
N ALA A 251 -26.11 8.23 3.83
CA ALA A 251 -26.57 6.83 3.91
C ALA A 251 -26.71 6.39 5.37
N PRO A 252 -27.63 5.45 5.70
CA PRO A 252 -27.89 5.01 7.07
C PRO A 252 -26.65 4.53 7.85
N PHE A 253 -25.64 4.03 7.14
CA PHE A 253 -24.40 3.48 7.72
C PHE A 253 -23.17 4.35 7.41
N SER A 254 -23.37 5.61 7.03
CA SER A 254 -22.28 6.54 6.73
C SER A 254 -21.43 6.82 7.97
N SER A 255 -20.14 6.61 7.88
CA SER A 255 -19.17 6.91 8.93
C SER A 255 -17.95 7.69 8.43
N ALA A 256 -17.85 7.88 7.11
CA ALA A 256 -16.74 8.60 6.51
C ALA A 256 -16.85 10.10 6.77
N GLN A 257 -15.73 10.70 7.13
CA GLN A 257 -15.56 12.14 7.21
C GLN A 257 -14.91 12.66 5.92
N TYR A 258 -15.26 13.89 5.58
CA TYR A 258 -14.68 14.60 4.43
C TYR A 258 -14.27 16.00 4.89
N THR A 259 -13.13 16.47 4.35
CA THR A 259 -12.72 17.86 4.56
C THR A 259 -13.75 18.82 3.92
N PRO A 260 -13.73 20.12 4.26
CA PRO A 260 -14.59 21.10 3.58
C PRO A 260 -14.44 21.11 2.05
N GLY A 261 -13.23 20.85 1.54
CA GLY A 261 -12.94 20.73 0.11
C GLY A 261 -13.37 19.39 -0.50
N GLY A 262 -13.83 18.42 0.31
CA GLY A 262 -14.38 17.15 -0.16
C GLY A 262 -13.40 16.00 -0.24
N LEU A 263 -12.20 16.10 0.38
CA LEU A 263 -11.26 14.99 0.51
C LEU A 263 -11.75 14.01 1.57
N LEU A 264 -11.70 12.72 1.30
CA LEU A 264 -11.91 11.68 2.31
C LEU A 264 -10.85 11.82 3.41
N PHE A 265 -11.29 11.97 4.66
CA PHE A 265 -10.41 12.13 5.80
C PHE A 265 -10.59 10.99 6.81
N LYS A 266 -9.52 10.28 7.09
CA LYS A 266 -9.51 9.13 8.00
C LYS A 266 -8.69 9.39 9.25
N MET A 267 -7.53 10.04 9.10
CA MET A 267 -6.64 10.42 10.19
C MET A 267 -5.69 11.53 9.76
N SER A 268 -5.06 12.19 10.73
CA SER A 268 -4.10 13.28 10.47
C SER A 268 -2.79 12.78 9.86
N ASP A 269 -2.35 11.60 10.26
CA ASP A 269 -1.08 11.04 9.80
C ASP A 269 -1.25 10.35 8.44
N THR A 270 -0.56 10.90 7.43
CA THR A 270 -0.43 10.28 6.11
C THR A 270 -1.80 9.92 5.48
N ASN A 271 -2.79 10.83 5.58
CA ASN A 271 -4.18 10.57 5.15
C ASN A 271 -4.30 10.11 3.69
N MET A 272 -3.38 10.55 2.80
CA MET A 272 -3.45 10.17 1.38
C MET A 272 -3.31 8.67 1.12
N GLN A 273 -2.77 7.88 2.04
CA GLN A 273 -2.76 6.42 1.91
C GLN A 273 -4.19 5.84 1.83
N TYR A 274 -5.11 6.38 2.63
CA TYR A 274 -6.51 5.94 2.63
C TYR A 274 -7.28 6.48 1.45
N VAL A 275 -6.94 7.68 0.98
CA VAL A 275 -7.53 8.29 -0.21
C VAL A 275 -7.20 7.48 -1.47
N THR A 276 -5.92 7.16 -1.67
CA THR A 276 -5.46 6.43 -2.85
C THR A 276 -5.94 4.97 -2.84
N SER A 277 -5.83 4.30 -1.69
CA SER A 277 -6.29 2.91 -1.55
C SER A 277 -7.80 2.78 -1.69
N THR A 278 -8.59 3.67 -1.07
CA THR A 278 -10.05 3.70 -1.23
C THR A 278 -10.44 3.97 -2.69
N SER A 279 -9.78 4.92 -3.36
CA SER A 279 -10.03 5.22 -4.77
C SER A 279 -9.81 4.00 -5.66
N PHE A 280 -8.71 3.29 -5.45
CA PHE A 280 -8.41 2.03 -6.15
C PHE A 280 -9.48 0.95 -5.90
N LEU A 281 -9.90 0.77 -4.64
CA LEU A 281 -10.92 -0.22 -4.27
C LEU A 281 -12.27 0.10 -4.92
N LEU A 282 -12.70 1.37 -4.90
CA LEU A 282 -13.96 1.80 -5.52
C LEU A 282 -13.96 1.56 -7.04
N LEU A 283 -12.85 1.84 -7.73
CA LEU A 283 -12.72 1.59 -9.16
C LEU A 283 -12.74 0.09 -9.49
N SER A 284 -12.05 -0.71 -8.69
CA SER A 284 -12.03 -2.17 -8.83
C SER A 284 -13.41 -2.77 -8.58
N TYR A 285 -14.08 -2.34 -7.52
CA TYR A 285 -15.42 -2.81 -7.19
C TYR A 285 -16.45 -2.38 -8.23
N ALA A 286 -16.39 -1.13 -8.71
CA ALA A 286 -17.23 -0.65 -9.80
C ALA A 286 -17.08 -1.50 -11.08
N LYS A 287 -15.85 -1.95 -11.39
CA LYS A 287 -15.59 -2.87 -12.51
C LYS A 287 -16.27 -4.22 -12.29
N TYR A 288 -16.21 -4.80 -11.08
CA TYR A 288 -16.82 -6.09 -10.78
C TYR A 288 -18.35 -6.03 -10.83
N LEU A 289 -18.94 -4.99 -10.22
CA LEU A 289 -20.39 -4.73 -10.25
C LEU A 289 -20.90 -4.51 -11.68
N THR A 290 -20.16 -3.74 -12.49
CA THR A 290 -20.51 -3.54 -13.90
C THR A 290 -20.57 -4.88 -14.65
N LYS A 291 -19.56 -5.74 -14.45
CA LYS A 291 -19.50 -7.06 -15.12
C LYS A 291 -20.62 -8.00 -14.64
N ALA A 292 -21.06 -7.84 -13.39
CA ALA A 292 -22.13 -8.64 -12.80
C ALA A 292 -23.52 -8.04 -13.03
N HIS A 293 -23.63 -6.83 -13.61
CA HIS A 293 -24.88 -6.07 -13.74
C HIS A 293 -25.58 -5.85 -12.39
N GLN A 294 -24.80 -5.49 -11.36
CA GLN A 294 -25.27 -5.25 -10.01
C GLN A 294 -24.96 -3.84 -9.51
N ASN A 295 -25.69 -3.42 -8.50
CA ASN A 295 -25.51 -2.18 -7.76
C ASN A 295 -25.26 -2.51 -6.28
N VAL A 296 -24.93 -1.49 -5.48
CA VAL A 296 -24.92 -1.54 -4.02
C VAL A 296 -26.20 -0.88 -3.51
N ASP A 297 -26.86 -1.53 -2.56
CA ASP A 297 -28.00 -0.96 -1.83
C ASP A 297 -27.54 -0.54 -0.43
N CYS A 298 -27.58 0.75 -0.16
CA CYS A 298 -27.24 1.35 1.13
C CYS A 298 -28.53 1.75 1.88
N GLY A 299 -29.37 0.78 2.21
CA GLY A 299 -30.61 1.01 2.98
C GLY A 299 -31.63 1.82 2.19
N GLY A 300 -31.87 1.42 0.95
CA GLY A 300 -32.78 2.07 0.00
C GLY A 300 -32.11 3.11 -0.90
N THR A 301 -30.86 3.49 -0.60
CA THR A 301 -30.07 4.34 -1.50
C THR A 301 -29.23 3.47 -2.45
N ILE A 302 -29.59 3.46 -3.73
CA ILE A 302 -28.89 2.63 -4.72
C ILE A 302 -27.65 3.36 -5.23
N ILE A 303 -26.49 2.74 -5.04
CA ILE A 303 -25.19 3.22 -5.51
C ILE A 303 -24.78 2.42 -6.74
N THR A 304 -24.77 3.08 -7.88
CA THR A 304 -24.39 2.47 -9.15
C THR A 304 -22.86 2.42 -9.33
N PRO A 305 -22.34 1.52 -10.18
CA PRO A 305 -20.91 1.53 -10.54
C PRO A 305 -20.43 2.88 -11.08
N LYS A 306 -21.28 3.63 -11.78
CA LYS A 306 -20.96 4.99 -12.24
C LYS A 306 -20.73 5.94 -11.05
N ARG A 307 -21.57 5.85 -10.00
CA ARG A 307 -21.41 6.68 -8.81
C ARG A 307 -20.08 6.39 -8.07
N LEU A 308 -19.68 5.11 -7.97
CA LEU A 308 -18.39 4.73 -7.38
C LEU A 308 -17.21 5.34 -8.14
N ARG A 309 -17.24 5.27 -9.47
CA ARG A 309 -16.21 5.89 -10.32
C ARG A 309 -16.14 7.40 -10.14
N THR A 310 -17.29 8.05 -10.00
CA THR A 310 -17.36 9.50 -9.77
C THR A 310 -16.77 9.87 -8.41
N ILE A 311 -17.03 9.09 -7.36
CA ILE A 311 -16.44 9.31 -6.03
C ILE A 311 -14.92 9.16 -6.10
N ALA A 312 -14.43 8.05 -6.65
CA ALA A 312 -13.00 7.81 -6.81
C ALA A 312 -12.30 8.92 -7.63
N LYS A 313 -12.94 9.33 -8.76
CA LYS A 313 -12.39 10.40 -9.58
C LYS A 313 -12.26 11.71 -8.81
N LYS A 314 -13.27 12.10 -8.03
CA LYS A 314 -13.21 13.32 -7.22
C LYS A 314 -12.06 13.31 -6.22
N GLN A 315 -11.76 12.17 -5.60
CA GLN A 315 -10.63 12.04 -4.68
C GLN A 315 -9.29 12.19 -5.41
N VAL A 316 -9.16 11.59 -6.58
CA VAL A 316 -7.95 11.70 -7.41
C VAL A 316 -7.82 13.11 -8.00
N ASP A 317 -8.91 13.73 -8.47
CA ASP A 317 -8.90 15.12 -8.95
C ASP A 317 -8.46 16.08 -7.82
N TYR A 318 -8.96 15.88 -6.59
CA TYR A 318 -8.52 16.65 -5.42
C TYR A 318 -7.01 16.51 -5.19
N LEU A 319 -6.50 15.29 -5.18
CA LEU A 319 -5.07 15.01 -5.05
C LEU A 319 -4.25 15.72 -6.13
N LEU A 320 -4.76 15.79 -7.35
CA LEU A 320 -4.06 16.38 -8.50
C LEU A 320 -4.26 17.90 -8.65
N GLY A 321 -4.96 18.56 -7.70
CA GLY A 321 -5.04 20.03 -7.63
C GLY A 321 -6.44 20.62 -7.77
N ASP A 322 -7.49 19.81 -7.97
CA ASP A 322 -8.87 20.32 -7.90
C ASP A 322 -9.35 20.38 -6.43
N ASN A 323 -8.69 21.22 -5.66
CA ASN A 323 -8.85 21.40 -4.23
C ASN A 323 -8.81 22.88 -3.85
N PRO A 324 -9.11 23.27 -2.58
CA PRO A 324 -9.11 24.67 -2.16
C PRO A 324 -7.79 25.41 -2.37
N LEU A 325 -6.66 24.72 -2.25
CA LEU A 325 -5.32 25.33 -2.44
C LEU A 325 -4.88 25.39 -3.90
N LYS A 326 -5.63 24.78 -4.83
CA LYS A 326 -5.25 24.65 -6.26
C LYS A 326 -3.84 24.05 -6.45
N MET A 327 -3.42 23.22 -5.52
CA MET A 327 -2.11 22.60 -5.45
C MET A 327 -2.23 21.08 -5.61
N SER A 328 -1.39 20.49 -6.47
CA SER A 328 -1.24 19.04 -6.53
C SER A 328 -0.48 18.54 -5.30
N TYR A 329 -0.94 17.44 -4.70
CA TYR A 329 -0.19 16.71 -3.68
C TYR A 329 0.78 15.67 -4.27
N MET A 330 0.85 15.60 -5.60
CA MET A 330 1.87 14.87 -6.35
C MET A 330 2.99 15.85 -6.72
N VAL A 331 4.18 15.59 -6.21
CA VAL A 331 5.39 16.40 -6.47
C VAL A 331 5.70 16.43 -7.97
N GLY A 332 5.98 17.63 -8.49
CA GLY A 332 6.32 17.85 -9.89
C GLY A 332 5.13 17.79 -10.85
N TYR A 333 3.90 17.67 -10.38
CA TYR A 333 2.70 17.69 -11.21
C TYR A 333 1.97 19.04 -11.10
N GLY A 334 1.72 19.68 -12.25
CA GLY A 334 1.05 20.98 -12.33
C GLY A 334 1.94 22.16 -11.88
N PRO A 335 1.38 23.38 -11.80
CA PRO A 335 2.15 24.59 -11.48
C PRO A 335 2.46 24.74 -9.99
N LEU A 336 1.64 24.17 -9.10
CA LEU A 336 1.81 24.21 -7.65
C LEU A 336 1.83 22.80 -7.10
N TYR A 337 2.87 22.47 -6.36
CA TYR A 337 3.07 21.16 -5.68
C TYR A 337 3.99 21.35 -4.47
N PRO A 338 4.05 20.37 -3.51
CA PRO A 338 4.90 20.47 -2.33
C PRO A 338 6.39 20.66 -2.68
N GLN A 339 6.98 21.68 -2.10
CA GLN A 339 8.38 22.06 -2.34
C GLN A 339 9.32 21.60 -1.22
N ARG A 340 8.77 21.35 -0.03
CA ARG A 340 9.53 21.03 1.20
C ARG A 340 9.09 19.71 1.79
N ILE A 341 9.19 18.63 0.99
CA ILE A 341 8.80 17.30 1.44
C ILE A 341 9.79 16.73 2.47
N HIS A 342 9.28 15.96 3.43
CA HIS A 342 10.05 15.25 4.44
C HIS A 342 10.72 14.02 3.81
N HIS A 343 11.87 14.24 3.16
CA HIS A 343 12.56 13.16 2.46
C HIS A 343 14.07 13.48 2.37
N ARG A 344 14.91 12.62 2.94
CA ARG A 344 16.37 12.85 3.03
C ARG A 344 17.01 13.01 1.67
N GLY A 345 16.79 12.06 0.75
CA GLY A 345 17.36 12.14 -0.60
C GLY A 345 16.85 13.31 -1.43
N SER A 346 15.67 13.88 -1.11
CA SER A 346 15.15 15.08 -1.77
C SER A 346 15.67 16.38 -1.15
N SER A 347 15.77 16.43 0.18
CA SER A 347 16.09 17.66 0.92
C SER A 347 17.59 17.97 1.00
N LEU A 348 18.45 16.97 0.84
CA LEU A 348 19.90 17.16 0.81
C LEU A 348 20.41 17.26 -0.64
N PRO A 349 21.46 18.05 -0.90
CA PRO A 349 22.05 18.12 -2.24
C PRO A 349 22.64 16.76 -2.64
N SER A 350 22.52 16.38 -3.91
CA SER A 350 23.11 15.15 -4.45
C SER A 350 24.63 15.16 -4.35
N VAL A 351 25.26 13.98 -4.40
CA VAL A 351 26.74 13.86 -4.45
C VAL A 351 27.34 14.66 -5.63
N ALA A 352 26.62 14.73 -6.75
CA ALA A 352 27.07 15.52 -7.90
C ALA A 352 27.10 17.02 -7.60
N ALA A 353 26.13 17.54 -6.83
CA ALA A 353 26.08 18.95 -6.46
C ALA A 353 26.97 19.29 -5.24
N HIS A 354 27.16 18.34 -4.33
CA HIS A 354 27.97 18.46 -3.13
C HIS A 354 28.77 17.17 -2.88
N PRO A 355 29.98 17.03 -3.48
CA PRO A 355 30.77 15.79 -3.42
C PRO A 355 31.23 15.41 -2.01
N ALA A 356 31.43 16.38 -1.11
CA ALA A 356 31.83 16.10 0.25
C ALA A 356 30.73 15.40 1.04
N LYS A 357 31.12 14.46 1.92
CA LYS A 357 30.17 13.81 2.83
C LYS A 357 29.46 14.80 3.73
N ILE A 358 28.16 14.70 3.81
CA ILE A 358 27.32 15.45 4.76
C ILE A 358 27.10 14.56 5.98
N GLN A 359 27.65 15.00 7.13
CA GLN A 359 27.52 14.25 8.37
C GLN A 359 26.09 14.26 8.89
N CYS A 360 25.71 13.23 9.59
CA CYS A 360 24.39 13.05 10.20
C CYS A 360 23.83 14.29 10.88
N SER A 361 24.61 14.90 11.79
CA SER A 361 24.19 16.12 12.53
C SER A 361 24.08 17.36 11.64
N ALA A 362 24.94 17.47 10.63
CA ALA A 362 24.93 18.59 9.69
C ALA A 362 23.70 18.55 8.76
N GLY A 363 23.20 17.36 8.47
CA GLY A 363 22.00 17.16 7.66
C GLY A 363 20.75 17.82 8.24
N PHE A 364 20.64 17.95 9.57
CA PHE A 364 19.51 18.63 10.19
C PHE A 364 19.40 20.13 9.85
N ASN A 365 20.49 20.77 9.37
CA ASN A 365 20.40 22.13 8.84
C ASN A 365 19.58 22.17 7.55
N TYR A 366 19.66 21.13 6.72
CA TYR A 366 18.84 21.00 5.52
C TYR A 366 17.39 20.64 5.87
N MET A 367 17.18 19.76 6.86
CA MET A 367 15.84 19.42 7.34
C MET A 367 15.08 20.66 7.84
N LYS A 368 15.76 21.56 8.55
CA LYS A 368 15.18 22.78 9.12
C LYS A 368 15.14 23.96 8.14
N SER A 369 15.73 23.82 6.96
CA SER A 369 15.76 24.90 5.96
C SER A 369 14.37 25.20 5.41
N GLU A 370 14.03 26.46 5.26
CA GLU A 370 12.80 26.93 4.61
C GLU A 370 12.91 26.95 3.07
N SER A 371 14.10 26.67 2.53
CA SER A 371 14.30 26.61 1.08
C SER A 371 13.62 25.36 0.49
N PRO A 372 13.15 25.40 -0.76
CA PRO A 372 12.71 24.22 -1.50
C PRO A 372 13.74 23.10 -1.51
N ASN A 373 13.28 21.87 -1.58
CA ASN A 373 14.17 20.72 -1.71
C ASN A 373 14.97 20.78 -3.02
N PRO A 374 16.31 20.57 -2.99
CA PRO A 374 17.16 20.67 -4.18
C PRO A 374 16.88 19.57 -5.22
N ASN A 375 16.36 18.41 -4.80
CA ASN A 375 16.05 17.30 -5.69
C ASN A 375 14.53 17.09 -5.74
N ILE A 376 13.93 17.31 -6.90
CA ILE A 376 12.50 17.16 -7.10
C ILE A 376 12.20 15.67 -7.24
N LEU A 377 11.46 15.09 -6.29
CA LEU A 377 11.03 13.70 -6.31
C LEU A 377 9.73 13.56 -7.12
N VAL A 378 9.85 13.67 -8.45
CA VAL A 378 8.70 13.71 -9.37
C VAL A 378 7.81 12.47 -9.23
N GLY A 379 6.50 12.69 -9.05
CA GLY A 379 5.51 11.64 -8.93
C GLY A 379 5.29 11.13 -7.50
N ALA A 380 6.09 11.55 -6.53
CA ALA A 380 5.86 11.23 -5.12
C ALA A 380 4.60 11.93 -4.59
N ILE A 381 3.79 11.23 -3.82
CA ILE A 381 2.58 11.77 -3.22
C ILE A 381 2.81 11.87 -1.72
N VAL A 382 2.64 13.08 -1.20
CA VAL A 382 2.80 13.39 0.22
C VAL A 382 1.59 12.97 1.06
N GLY A 383 1.72 13.01 2.40
CA GLY A 383 0.66 12.65 3.35
C GLY A 383 -0.66 13.41 3.18
N GLY A 384 -0.58 14.65 2.68
CA GLY A 384 -1.73 15.47 2.29
C GLY A 384 -2.16 16.48 3.35
N PRO A 385 -3.27 17.19 3.12
CA PRO A 385 -3.74 18.25 4.00
C PRO A 385 -4.38 17.68 5.27
N ASP A 386 -4.55 18.57 6.25
CA ASP A 386 -5.32 18.28 7.46
C ASP A 386 -6.85 18.22 7.18
N GLN A 387 -7.63 18.00 8.24
CA GLN A 387 -9.08 17.93 8.18
C GLN A 387 -9.78 19.23 7.75
N HIS A 388 -9.05 20.35 7.69
CA HIS A 388 -9.52 21.67 7.29
C HIS A 388 -8.98 22.12 5.93
N ASP A 389 -8.41 21.19 5.14
CA ASP A 389 -7.75 21.43 3.85
C ASP A 389 -6.48 22.30 3.94
N GLN A 390 -5.84 22.40 5.12
CA GLN A 390 -4.61 23.18 5.30
C GLN A 390 -3.39 22.31 5.03
N PHE A 391 -2.40 22.91 4.35
CA PHE A 391 -1.11 22.27 4.06
C PHE A 391 -0.01 23.33 4.08
N PRO A 392 0.77 23.41 5.17
CA PRO A 392 1.77 24.48 5.34
C PRO A 392 3.04 24.27 4.49
N ASP A 393 3.19 23.12 3.84
CA ASP A 393 4.40 22.70 3.09
C ASP A 393 5.67 22.82 3.94
N GLU A 394 5.63 22.28 5.15
CA GLU A 394 6.74 22.27 6.09
C GLU A 394 7.40 20.89 6.15
N ARG A 395 8.73 20.86 5.92
CA ARG A 395 9.50 19.60 5.93
C ARG A 395 9.49 18.91 7.28
N SER A 396 9.35 19.63 8.36
CA SER A 396 9.27 19.07 9.72
C SER A 396 7.93 18.42 10.04
N ASP A 397 6.87 18.76 9.30
CA ASP A 397 5.55 18.14 9.41
C ASP A 397 5.48 16.87 8.54
N TYR A 398 6.07 15.79 9.07
CA TYR A 398 6.14 14.53 8.34
C TYR A 398 4.75 13.91 8.09
N GLU A 399 3.79 14.13 8.98
CA GLU A 399 2.43 13.60 8.85
C GLU A 399 1.76 14.07 7.54
N GLN A 400 2.04 15.30 7.11
CA GLN A 400 1.51 15.88 5.89
C GLN A 400 2.50 15.84 4.71
N SER A 401 3.81 16.07 4.96
CA SER A 401 4.78 16.31 3.90
C SER A 401 5.63 15.10 3.49
N GLU A 402 5.53 13.96 4.20
CA GLU A 402 6.28 12.76 3.85
C GLU A 402 5.57 11.93 2.76
N PRO A 403 6.25 11.63 1.65
CA PRO A 403 5.75 10.68 0.67
C PRO A 403 6.11 9.24 1.07
N SER A 404 5.24 8.28 0.70
CA SER A 404 5.55 6.87 0.91
C SER A 404 5.16 6.01 -0.29
N THR A 405 5.80 4.85 -0.40
CA THR A 405 5.55 3.91 -1.50
C THR A 405 4.12 3.36 -1.46
N TYR A 406 3.56 3.16 -0.27
CA TYR A 406 2.21 2.63 -0.09
C TYR A 406 1.10 3.66 -0.35
N ILE A 407 1.42 4.97 -0.38
CA ILE A 407 0.51 6.00 -0.90
C ILE A 407 0.45 5.91 -2.44
N ASN A 408 1.62 5.80 -3.07
CA ASN A 408 1.75 5.81 -4.54
C ASN A 408 1.18 4.54 -5.20
N ALA A 409 1.42 3.37 -4.63
CA ALA A 409 1.13 2.10 -5.27
C ALA A 409 -0.35 1.89 -5.68
N PRO A 410 -1.36 2.20 -4.84
CA PRO A 410 -2.76 2.10 -5.23
C PRO A 410 -3.14 3.10 -6.32
N LEU A 411 -2.52 4.30 -6.31
CA LEU A 411 -2.85 5.33 -7.28
C LEU A 411 -2.43 4.95 -8.70
N VAL A 412 -1.40 4.13 -8.89
CA VAL A 412 -0.97 3.66 -10.22
C VAL A 412 -2.14 3.02 -10.99
N GLY A 413 -2.87 2.11 -10.34
CA GLY A 413 -4.05 1.48 -10.96
C GLY A 413 -5.22 2.44 -11.14
N ALA A 414 -5.44 3.33 -10.17
CA ALA A 414 -6.50 4.32 -10.24
C ALA A 414 -6.27 5.30 -11.40
N LEU A 415 -5.06 5.82 -11.56
CA LEU A 415 -4.69 6.70 -12.68
C LEU A 415 -4.82 5.98 -14.03
N ALA A 416 -4.34 4.75 -14.16
CA ALA A 416 -4.48 3.98 -15.39
C ALA A 416 -5.94 3.83 -15.81
N TYR A 417 -6.84 3.56 -14.85
CA TYR A 417 -8.26 3.46 -15.10
C TYR A 417 -8.89 4.81 -15.49
N LEU A 418 -8.63 5.86 -14.69
CA LEU A 418 -9.27 7.17 -14.86
C LEU A 418 -8.80 7.85 -16.15
N ALA A 419 -7.51 7.80 -16.46
CA ALA A 419 -6.95 8.34 -17.69
C ALA A 419 -7.57 7.69 -18.94
N HIS A 420 -7.73 6.36 -18.94
CA HIS A 420 -8.40 5.65 -20.03
C HIS A 420 -9.89 6.00 -20.14
N SER A 421 -10.59 6.12 -19.00
CA SER A 421 -12.05 6.26 -18.97
C SER A 421 -12.53 7.68 -19.26
N PHE A 422 -11.72 8.70 -18.98
CA PHE A 422 -12.09 10.11 -19.11
C PHE A 422 -11.29 10.86 -20.18
N GLY A 423 -10.45 10.16 -20.95
CA GLY A 423 -9.93 10.65 -22.23
C GLY A 423 -8.88 11.77 -22.13
N GLN A 424 -8.10 11.85 -21.05
CA GLN A 424 -7.00 12.80 -20.92
C GLN A 424 -5.67 12.07 -20.64
N LEU A 425 -5.22 11.29 -21.62
CA LEU A 425 -3.79 10.94 -21.80
C LEU A 425 -3.53 10.60 -23.27
#